data_065150b37d97bf972f7d5bb3a6d65c63
#
_entry.id   065150b37d97bf972f7d5bb3a6d65c63
#
_cell.length_a   1.000
_cell.length_b   1.000
_cell.length_c   1.000
_cell.angle_alpha   90.00
_cell.angle_beta   90.00
_cell.angle_gamma   90.00
#
_symmetry.space_group_name_H-M   'P 1'
#
loop_
_entity.id
_entity.type
_entity.pdbx_description
1 polymer ?
#
loop_
_entity_poly.entity_id
_entity_poly.type
_entity_poly.pdbx_seq_one_letter_code
_entity_poly.pdbx_strand_id
1 'polypeptide(L)'
;LAAQGDYVSVGQPVAVVTQSRRVQLRADVPAHLAARLHEITGANFRLAGSGETLRLEDLGGRLLSYGRSVTDGTPYVPVTFELDNRGSLTPGAFAEIWLLAAPRQNVISLPAAALTDEQGQKFVYVQIEHDAYVKRAVTTGETDGARIEICSGLKPGERVAVKGAIQIKLAAAGSAIPEHGHSH
;
A
#
# COMPACT_ATOMS: atom_id res chain seq x y z
N LEU A 1 6.57 8.48 35.20
CA LEU A 1 7.85 7.76 35.17
C LEU A 1 8.85 8.53 36.00
N ALA A 2 9.64 7.83 36.85
CA ALA A 2 10.66 8.46 37.67
C ALA A 2 11.93 8.72 36.85
N ALA A 3 12.56 9.87 37.08
CA ALA A 3 13.86 10.21 36.53
C ALA A 3 14.99 9.91 37.52
N GLN A 4 16.24 9.96 37.07
CA GLN A 4 17.39 9.75 37.94
C GLN A 4 17.45 10.86 39.01
N GLY A 5 17.41 10.49 40.29
CA GLY A 5 17.41 11.42 41.42
C GLY A 5 16.03 11.72 42.00
N ASP A 6 14.95 11.21 41.42
CA ASP A 6 13.61 11.37 41.95
C ASP A 6 13.39 10.49 43.18
N TYR A 7 12.69 11.03 44.18
CA TYR A 7 12.21 10.26 45.31
C TYR A 7 10.98 9.48 44.91
N VAL A 8 10.98 8.15 45.11
CA VAL A 8 9.86 7.28 44.80
C VAL A 8 9.19 6.73 46.03
N SER A 9 7.88 6.73 46.07
CA SER A 9 7.08 6.17 47.16
C SER A 9 6.79 4.69 46.93
N VAL A 10 6.50 3.97 47.99
CA VAL A 10 6.09 2.55 47.90
C VAL A 10 4.83 2.43 47.05
N GLY A 11 4.87 1.57 46.02
CA GLY A 11 3.75 1.40 45.06
C GLY A 11 3.75 2.34 43.89
N GLN A 12 4.68 3.30 43.77
CA GLN A 12 4.80 4.19 42.64
C GLN A 12 5.46 3.43 41.47
N PRO A 13 4.85 3.42 40.25
CA PRO A 13 5.46 2.78 39.09
C PRO A 13 6.68 3.58 38.62
N VAL A 14 7.84 2.95 38.65
CA VAL A 14 9.13 3.58 38.24
C VAL A 14 9.42 3.38 36.75
N ALA A 15 8.88 2.28 36.16
CA ALA A 15 9.00 1.99 34.74
C ALA A 15 7.81 1.16 34.27
N VAL A 16 7.47 1.31 32.99
CA VAL A 16 6.50 0.46 32.28
C VAL A 16 7.25 -0.25 31.17
N VAL A 17 7.31 -1.60 31.24
CA VAL A 17 7.90 -2.42 30.19
C VAL A 17 6.78 -2.92 29.29
N THR A 18 6.82 -2.50 28.03
CA THR A 18 5.88 -2.97 27.01
C THR A 18 6.55 -4.02 26.14
N GLN A 19 5.98 -5.21 26.07
CA GLN A 19 6.40 -6.23 25.10
C GLN A 19 5.73 -5.93 23.76
N SER A 20 6.51 -5.45 22.80
CA SER A 20 6.04 -5.13 21.45
C SER A 20 6.51 -6.14 20.40
N ARG A 21 6.81 -7.39 20.80
CA ARG A 21 7.22 -8.47 19.87
C ARG A 21 6.10 -8.87 18.92
N ARG A 22 4.86 -8.78 19.38
CA ARG A 22 3.65 -8.99 18.57
C ARG A 22 2.80 -7.74 18.65
N VAL A 23 2.26 -7.34 17.50
CA VAL A 23 1.38 -6.20 17.38
C VAL A 23 0.11 -6.61 16.66
N GLN A 24 -0.93 -5.84 16.86
CA GLN A 24 -2.18 -6.00 16.14
C GLN A 24 -2.33 -4.90 15.10
N LEU A 25 -2.71 -5.32 13.89
CA LEU A 25 -3.13 -4.44 12.81
C LEU A 25 -4.65 -4.48 12.76
N ARG A 26 -5.30 -3.33 12.96
CA ARG A 26 -6.75 -3.21 12.92
C ARG A 26 -7.19 -2.42 11.69
N ALA A 27 -8.08 -3.00 10.92
CA ALA A 27 -8.78 -2.36 9.82
C ALA A 27 -10.25 -2.14 10.21
N ASP A 28 -10.73 -0.92 10.06
CA ASP A 28 -12.15 -0.60 10.27
C ASP A 28 -12.86 -0.63 8.91
N VAL A 29 -13.61 -1.70 8.65
CA VAL A 29 -14.26 -1.97 7.36
C VAL A 29 -15.69 -1.44 7.39
N PRO A 30 -16.14 -0.67 6.37
CA PRO A 30 -17.52 -0.21 6.31
C PRO A 30 -18.52 -1.37 6.39
N ALA A 31 -19.58 -1.20 7.20
CA ALA A 31 -20.54 -2.27 7.52
C ALA A 31 -21.22 -2.87 6.28
N HIS A 32 -21.39 -2.10 5.19
CA HIS A 32 -21.97 -2.61 3.94
C HIS A 32 -21.11 -3.66 3.25
N LEU A 33 -19.81 -3.76 3.59
CA LEU A 33 -18.88 -4.79 3.12
C LEU A 33 -18.78 -5.99 4.06
N ALA A 34 -19.50 -5.99 5.18
CA ALA A 34 -19.41 -7.03 6.20
C ALA A 34 -19.70 -8.44 5.65
N ALA A 35 -20.59 -8.56 4.67
CA ALA A 35 -20.89 -9.83 4.02
C ALA A 35 -19.69 -10.47 3.33
N ARG A 36 -18.69 -9.68 2.93
CA ARG A 36 -17.48 -10.13 2.24
C ARG A 36 -16.29 -10.40 3.17
N LEU A 37 -16.43 -10.17 4.47
CA LEU A 37 -15.32 -10.35 5.42
C LEU A 37 -14.82 -11.81 5.49
N HIS A 38 -15.71 -12.77 5.19
CA HIS A 38 -15.34 -14.19 5.15
C HIS A 38 -14.42 -14.55 3.96
N GLU A 39 -14.33 -13.69 2.95
CA GLU A 39 -13.43 -13.87 1.79
C GLU A 39 -11.99 -13.47 2.10
N ILE A 40 -11.76 -12.77 3.24
CA ILE A 40 -10.45 -12.22 3.59
C ILE A 40 -9.50 -13.36 3.96
N THR A 41 -8.39 -13.43 3.24
CA THR A 41 -7.31 -14.41 3.45
C THR A 41 -6.06 -13.77 4.07
N GLY A 42 -5.90 -12.45 3.96
CA GLY A 42 -4.73 -11.73 4.45
C GLY A 42 -4.85 -10.22 4.30
N ALA A 43 -3.74 -9.55 4.46
CA ALA A 43 -3.65 -8.11 4.27
C ALA A 43 -2.25 -7.70 3.83
N ASN A 44 -2.17 -6.60 3.08
CA ASN A 44 -0.97 -5.80 2.95
C ASN A 44 -1.21 -4.46 3.63
N PHE A 45 -0.15 -3.80 4.07
CA PHE A 45 -0.30 -2.50 4.70
C PHE A 45 0.92 -1.63 4.48
N ARG A 46 0.72 -0.32 4.57
CA ARG A 46 1.76 0.69 4.46
C ARG A 46 1.63 1.67 5.61
N LEU A 47 2.70 1.87 6.36
CA LEU A 47 2.71 2.84 7.45
C LEU A 47 2.62 4.25 6.90
N ALA A 48 1.94 5.14 7.61
CA ALA A 48 1.89 6.55 7.27
C ALA A 48 3.32 7.13 7.17
N GLY A 49 3.59 7.80 6.05
CA GLY A 49 4.93 8.36 5.76
C GLY A 49 5.94 7.36 5.19
N SER A 50 5.60 6.07 5.06
CA SER A 50 6.43 5.08 4.37
C SER A 50 6.04 4.96 2.90
N GLY A 51 7.03 4.78 2.02
CA GLY A 51 6.79 4.43 0.61
C GLY A 51 6.64 2.93 0.38
N GLU A 52 6.91 2.10 1.39
CA GLU A 52 6.98 0.65 1.27
C GLU A 52 5.67 -0.01 1.72
N THR A 53 5.19 -0.94 0.91
CA THR A 53 4.06 -1.80 1.25
C THR A 53 4.59 -3.10 1.86
N LEU A 54 4.21 -3.36 3.10
CA LEU A 54 4.55 -4.56 3.85
C LEU A 54 3.47 -5.63 3.64
N ARG A 55 3.90 -6.87 3.52
CA ARG A 55 3.00 -8.02 3.41
C ARG A 55 2.82 -8.65 4.78
N LEU A 56 1.58 -8.86 5.18
CA LEU A 56 1.26 -9.48 6.46
C LEU A 56 1.95 -10.85 6.62
N GLU A 57 1.97 -11.64 5.55
CA GLU A 57 2.55 -12.99 5.55
C GLU A 57 4.07 -13.00 5.83
N ASP A 58 4.82 -11.99 5.32
CA ASP A 58 6.27 -11.88 5.54
C ASP A 58 6.62 -11.58 6.99
N LEU A 59 5.65 -11.08 7.75
CA LEU A 59 5.75 -10.79 9.20
C LEU A 59 5.10 -11.89 10.06
N GLY A 60 4.86 -13.08 9.50
CA GLY A 60 4.21 -14.17 10.20
C GLY A 60 2.80 -13.81 10.67
N GLY A 61 2.17 -12.91 9.94
CA GLY A 61 0.87 -12.38 10.31
C GLY A 61 -0.28 -13.32 9.99
N ARG A 62 -1.34 -13.23 10.77
CA ARG A 62 -2.56 -14.03 10.61
C ARG A 62 -3.80 -13.22 10.96
N LEU A 63 -4.90 -13.57 10.34
CA LEU A 63 -6.22 -13.07 10.74
C LEU A 63 -6.54 -13.58 12.15
N LEU A 64 -6.80 -12.67 13.05
CA LEU A 64 -7.15 -12.99 14.42
C LEU A 64 -8.67 -13.04 14.60
N SER A 65 -9.35 -12.01 14.12
CA SER A 65 -10.81 -11.93 14.17
C SER A 65 -11.34 -10.92 13.17
N TYR A 66 -12.58 -11.11 12.76
CA TYR A 66 -13.42 -10.05 12.22
C TYR A 66 -14.67 -9.93 13.09
N GLY A 67 -15.04 -8.68 13.42
CA GLY A 67 -16.19 -8.40 14.25
C GLY A 67 -17.48 -8.88 13.61
N ARG A 68 -18.38 -9.43 14.43
CA ARG A 68 -19.73 -9.84 14.02
C ARG A 68 -20.77 -8.76 14.28
N SER A 69 -20.38 -7.68 14.94
CA SER A 69 -21.24 -6.54 15.26
C SER A 69 -20.52 -5.23 14.99
N VAL A 70 -21.29 -4.25 14.64
CA VAL A 70 -20.84 -2.86 14.56
C VAL A 70 -20.53 -2.41 16.00
N THR A 71 -19.39 -1.81 16.23
CA THR A 71 -19.08 -1.16 17.51
C THR A 71 -20.07 -0.01 17.70
N ASP A 72 -20.65 0.10 18.90
CA ASP A 72 -21.68 1.08 19.22
C ASP A 72 -21.33 2.48 18.69
N GLY A 73 -22.20 3.02 17.83
CA GLY A 73 -22.09 4.36 17.26
C GLY A 73 -21.17 4.51 16.03
N THR A 74 -20.57 3.44 15.52
CA THR A 74 -19.73 3.52 14.30
C THR A 74 -20.24 2.60 13.19
N PRO A 75 -20.28 3.04 11.91
CA PRO A 75 -20.72 2.23 10.78
C PRO A 75 -19.62 1.28 10.28
N TYR A 76 -18.70 0.84 11.16
CA TYR A 76 -17.53 0.04 10.79
C TYR A 76 -17.48 -1.28 11.57
N VAL A 77 -17.02 -2.32 10.90
CA VAL A 77 -16.73 -3.64 11.47
C VAL A 77 -15.22 -3.80 11.58
N PRO A 78 -14.65 -4.05 12.77
CA PRO A 78 -13.22 -4.21 12.92
C PRO A 78 -12.76 -5.58 12.39
N VAL A 79 -11.69 -5.56 11.61
CA VAL A 79 -10.92 -6.74 11.22
C VAL A 79 -9.54 -6.62 11.86
N THR A 80 -9.14 -7.63 12.61
CA THR A 80 -7.89 -7.61 13.38
C THR A 80 -6.97 -8.72 12.92
N PHE A 81 -5.74 -8.36 12.64
CA PHE A 81 -4.64 -9.27 12.36
C PHE A 81 -3.61 -9.18 13.48
N GLU A 82 -2.92 -10.27 13.72
CA GLU A 82 -1.77 -10.33 14.61
C GLU A 82 -0.53 -10.61 13.76
N LEU A 83 0.58 -9.93 14.06
CA LEU A 83 1.84 -10.09 13.31
C LEU A 83 3.05 -9.88 14.23
N ASP A 84 4.19 -10.40 13.80
CA ASP A 84 5.44 -10.23 14.52
C ASP A 84 6.03 -8.85 14.26
N ASN A 85 6.36 -8.15 15.34
CA ASN A 85 7.09 -6.90 15.26
C ASN A 85 8.60 -7.17 15.36
N ARG A 86 9.29 -7.00 14.24
CA ARG A 86 10.75 -7.12 14.16
C ARG A 86 11.48 -5.82 14.52
N GLY A 87 10.79 -4.92 15.25
CA GLY A 87 11.33 -3.64 15.71
C GLY A 87 11.06 -2.45 14.79
N SER A 88 10.40 -2.66 13.65
CA SER A 88 10.08 -1.60 12.69
C SER A 88 8.69 -1.00 12.85
N LEU A 89 7.81 -1.64 13.63
CA LEU A 89 6.43 -1.23 13.80
C LEU A 89 6.24 -0.53 15.14
N THR A 90 5.73 0.70 15.11
CA THR A 90 5.41 1.47 16.30
C THR A 90 3.93 1.27 16.65
N PRO A 91 3.60 0.69 17.83
CA PRO A 91 2.21 0.60 18.27
C PRO A 91 1.54 1.98 18.32
N GLY A 92 0.29 2.06 17.84
CA GLY A 92 -0.45 3.31 17.72
C GLY A 92 -0.20 4.09 16.43
N ALA A 93 0.69 3.65 15.56
CA ALA A 93 0.87 4.25 14.24
C ALA A 93 -0.32 3.95 13.31
N PHE A 94 -0.63 4.90 12.43
CA PHE A 94 -1.63 4.69 11.38
C PHE A 94 -1.03 3.99 10.17
N ALA A 95 -1.86 3.16 9.53
CA ALA A 95 -1.50 2.44 8.32
C ALA A 95 -2.65 2.48 7.30
N GLU A 96 -2.29 2.51 6.04
CA GLU A 96 -3.20 2.17 4.95
C GLU A 96 -3.18 0.64 4.78
N ILE A 97 -4.36 0.02 4.69
CA ILE A 97 -4.49 -1.44 4.71
C ILE A 97 -5.26 -1.89 3.47
N TRP A 98 -4.72 -2.85 2.76
CA TRP A 98 -5.38 -3.58 1.67
C TRP A 98 -5.75 -4.97 2.17
N LEU A 99 -7.04 -5.23 2.28
CA LEU A 99 -7.57 -6.54 2.64
C LEU A 99 -7.53 -7.45 1.41
N LEU A 100 -6.92 -8.61 1.55
CA LEU A 100 -6.72 -9.54 0.45
C LEU A 100 -7.75 -10.67 0.52
N ALA A 101 -8.37 -10.94 -0.61
CA ALA A 101 -9.17 -12.15 -0.84
C ALA A 101 -8.37 -13.17 -1.65
N ALA A 102 -9.01 -14.25 -2.06
CA ALA A 102 -8.38 -15.23 -2.93
C ALA A 102 -7.86 -14.57 -4.23
N PRO A 103 -6.63 -14.92 -4.69
CA PRO A 103 -6.04 -14.31 -5.87
C PRO A 103 -6.87 -14.64 -7.12
N ARG A 104 -7.07 -13.62 -7.95
CA ARG A 104 -7.69 -13.80 -9.27
C ARG A 104 -6.66 -14.28 -10.28
N GLN A 105 -7.06 -15.24 -11.11
CA GLN A 105 -6.22 -15.76 -12.18
C GLN A 105 -6.51 -15.04 -13.50
N ASN A 106 -5.56 -15.13 -14.44
CA ASN A 106 -5.67 -14.55 -15.80
C ASN A 106 -5.90 -13.04 -15.83
N VAL A 107 -5.32 -12.32 -14.87
CA VAL A 107 -5.31 -10.86 -14.84
C VAL A 107 -3.92 -10.32 -15.15
N ILE A 108 -3.87 -9.19 -15.86
CA ILE A 108 -2.63 -8.44 -16.04
C ILE A 108 -2.47 -7.56 -14.81
N SER A 109 -1.34 -7.65 -14.13
CA SER A 109 -1.03 -6.77 -13.01
C SER A 109 0.39 -6.20 -13.13
N LEU A 110 0.55 -4.94 -12.75
CA LEU A 110 1.84 -4.25 -12.75
C LEU A 110 2.17 -3.75 -11.34
N PRO A 111 3.46 -3.63 -11.00
CA PRO A 111 3.88 -2.87 -9.84
C PRO A 111 3.33 -1.45 -9.91
N ALA A 112 2.88 -0.88 -8.78
CA ALA A 112 2.34 0.47 -8.73
C ALA A 112 3.32 1.52 -9.30
N ALA A 113 4.63 1.29 -9.15
CA ALA A 113 5.69 2.14 -9.67
C ALA A 113 5.76 2.22 -11.22
N ALA A 114 5.10 1.29 -11.94
CA ALA A 114 5.02 1.33 -13.40
C ALA A 114 3.99 2.32 -13.93
N LEU A 115 3.09 2.80 -13.07
CA LEU A 115 2.00 3.69 -13.46
C LEU A 115 2.38 5.15 -13.19
N THR A 116 2.02 6.01 -14.13
CA THR A 116 2.06 7.47 -13.94
C THR A 116 0.65 8.02 -13.99
N ASP A 117 0.39 9.05 -13.22
CA ASP A 117 -0.90 9.74 -13.21
C ASP A 117 -0.77 11.10 -13.92
N GLU A 118 -1.73 11.41 -14.76
CA GLU A 118 -1.88 12.72 -15.37
C GLU A 118 -3.37 13.10 -15.37
N GLN A 119 -3.73 14.07 -14.57
CA GLN A 119 -5.09 14.57 -14.44
C GLN A 119 -6.14 13.46 -14.15
N GLY A 120 -5.75 12.47 -13.33
CA GLY A 120 -6.61 11.34 -12.97
C GLY A 120 -6.63 10.20 -13.99
N GLN A 121 -5.97 10.36 -15.15
CA GLN A 121 -5.77 9.27 -16.11
C GLN A 121 -4.47 8.53 -15.83
N LYS A 122 -4.53 7.20 -15.77
CA LYS A 122 -3.36 6.35 -15.57
C LYS A 122 -2.70 5.99 -16.90
N PHE A 123 -1.37 6.03 -16.92
CA PHE A 123 -0.55 5.70 -18.08
C PHE A 123 0.57 4.75 -17.70
N VAL A 124 1.00 3.98 -18.68
CA VAL A 124 2.21 3.15 -18.65
C VAL A 124 3.07 3.46 -19.86
N TYR A 125 4.36 3.10 -19.79
CA TYR A 125 5.29 3.21 -20.90
C TYR A 125 5.62 1.82 -21.41
N VAL A 126 5.09 1.49 -22.58
CA VAL A 126 5.30 0.21 -23.26
C VAL A 126 6.54 0.31 -24.13
N GLN A 127 7.47 -0.60 -23.96
CA GLN A 127 8.67 -0.71 -24.79
C GLN A 127 8.29 -1.29 -26.14
N ILE A 128 8.60 -0.55 -27.20
CA ILE A 128 8.40 -0.96 -28.60
C ILE A 128 9.71 -1.40 -29.25
N GLU A 129 10.83 -0.76 -28.89
CA GLU A 129 12.19 -1.07 -29.32
C GLU A 129 13.13 -0.93 -28.13
N HIS A 130 14.42 -1.24 -28.33
CA HIS A 130 15.42 -1.27 -27.25
C HIS A 130 15.39 -0.01 -26.36
N ASP A 131 15.30 1.17 -26.98
CA ASP A 131 15.31 2.49 -26.30
C ASP A 131 14.06 3.33 -26.58
N ALA A 132 13.04 2.75 -27.20
CA ALA A 132 11.81 3.46 -27.57
C ALA A 132 10.61 2.98 -26.73
N TYR A 133 9.93 3.93 -26.15
CA TYR A 133 8.74 3.72 -25.33
C TYR A 133 7.56 4.51 -25.85
N VAL A 134 6.39 3.90 -25.82
CA VAL A 134 5.12 4.56 -26.14
C VAL A 134 4.32 4.72 -24.89
N LYS A 135 3.88 5.95 -24.61
CA LYS A 135 2.93 6.26 -23.56
C LYS A 135 1.57 5.71 -23.94
N ARG A 136 0.97 4.91 -23.06
CA ARG A 136 -0.33 4.30 -23.30
C ARG A 136 -1.24 4.47 -22.10
N ALA A 137 -2.45 4.96 -22.34
CA ALA A 137 -3.50 5.03 -21.33
C ALA A 137 -3.97 3.63 -20.95
N VAL A 138 -4.19 3.43 -19.67
CA VAL A 138 -4.70 2.17 -19.12
C VAL A 138 -5.85 2.42 -18.15
N THR A 139 -6.73 1.44 -18.04
CA THR A 139 -7.74 1.39 -16.98
C THR A 139 -7.28 0.42 -15.92
N THR A 140 -7.27 0.86 -14.67
CA THR A 140 -6.85 0.04 -13.53
C THR A 140 -8.05 -0.55 -12.80
N GLY A 141 -7.85 -1.72 -12.22
CA GLY A 141 -8.80 -2.40 -11.34
C GLY A 141 -8.33 -2.38 -9.89
N GLU A 142 -8.46 -3.54 -9.23
CA GLU A 142 -8.11 -3.75 -7.83
C GLU A 142 -6.60 -3.65 -7.60
N THR A 143 -6.24 -3.33 -6.35
CA THR A 143 -4.84 -3.25 -5.91
C THR A 143 -4.64 -3.97 -4.58
N ASP A 144 -3.46 -4.55 -4.41
CA ASP A 144 -2.99 -5.11 -3.15
C ASP A 144 -2.01 -4.17 -2.42
N GLY A 145 -1.87 -2.93 -2.91
CA GLY A 145 -0.96 -1.91 -2.41
C GLY A 145 0.45 -1.98 -3.02
N ALA A 146 0.88 -3.12 -3.55
CA ALA A 146 2.16 -3.29 -4.24
C ALA A 146 1.96 -3.39 -5.77
N ARG A 147 0.91 -4.08 -6.19
CA ARG A 147 0.53 -4.29 -7.59
C ARG A 147 -0.87 -3.76 -7.84
N ILE A 148 -1.12 -3.40 -9.08
CA ILE A 148 -2.41 -2.91 -9.55
C ILE A 148 -2.82 -3.72 -10.76
N GLU A 149 -4.06 -4.18 -10.79
CA GLU A 149 -4.67 -4.82 -11.95
C GLU A 149 -4.84 -3.84 -13.10
N ILE A 150 -4.57 -4.30 -14.30
CA ILE A 150 -4.83 -3.56 -15.54
C ILE A 150 -6.00 -4.21 -16.26
N CYS A 151 -7.14 -3.50 -16.28
CA CYS A 151 -8.37 -3.97 -16.90
C CYS A 151 -8.36 -3.78 -18.42
N SER A 152 -7.69 -2.72 -18.90
CA SER A 152 -7.59 -2.45 -20.33
C SER A 152 -6.34 -1.62 -20.68
N GLY A 153 -5.97 -1.59 -21.96
CA GLY A 153 -4.84 -0.82 -22.48
C GLY A 153 -3.54 -1.60 -22.62
N LEU A 154 -3.45 -2.82 -22.07
CA LEU A 154 -2.30 -3.71 -22.23
C LEU A 154 -2.71 -5.09 -22.74
N LYS A 155 -1.77 -5.75 -23.40
CA LYS A 155 -1.88 -7.16 -23.83
C LYS A 155 -0.85 -8.00 -23.10
N PRO A 156 -1.14 -9.30 -22.85
CA PRO A 156 -0.16 -10.21 -22.30
C PRO A 156 1.10 -10.26 -23.18
N GLY A 157 2.28 -10.28 -22.52
CA GLY A 157 3.57 -10.34 -23.21
C GLY A 157 4.18 -8.98 -23.58
N GLU A 158 3.47 -7.87 -23.45
CA GLU A 158 4.05 -6.55 -23.65
C GLU A 158 5.02 -6.18 -22.52
N ARG A 159 6.14 -5.54 -22.88
CA ARG A 159 7.14 -5.07 -21.93
C ARG A 159 6.80 -3.66 -21.48
N VAL A 160 6.76 -3.45 -20.15
CA VAL A 160 6.40 -2.17 -19.54
C VAL A 160 7.55 -1.69 -18.67
N ALA A 161 7.86 -0.40 -18.73
CA ALA A 161 8.84 0.22 -17.85
C ALA A 161 8.31 0.24 -16.40
N VAL A 162 8.93 -0.54 -15.52
CA VAL A 162 8.59 -0.58 -14.09
C VAL A 162 9.41 0.42 -13.30
N LYS A 163 10.75 0.41 -13.53
CA LYS A 163 11.65 1.42 -12.97
C LYS A 163 11.93 2.47 -14.03
N GLY A 164 11.86 3.75 -13.64
CA GLY A 164 12.13 4.84 -14.57
C GLY A 164 10.91 5.36 -15.34
N ALA A 165 9.69 4.92 -15.07
CA ALA A 165 8.49 5.45 -15.73
C ALA A 165 8.37 6.98 -15.57
N ILE A 166 8.70 7.52 -14.40
CA ILE A 166 8.73 8.96 -14.15
C ILE A 166 9.83 9.66 -14.97
N GLN A 167 11.03 9.05 -15.09
CA GLN A 167 12.13 9.58 -15.89
C GLN A 167 11.76 9.64 -17.38
N ILE A 168 11.12 8.59 -17.91
CA ILE A 168 10.60 8.58 -19.29
C ILE A 168 9.58 9.67 -19.48
N LYS A 169 8.66 9.85 -18.53
CA LYS A 169 7.66 10.93 -18.55
C LYS A 169 8.33 12.31 -18.63
N LEU A 170 9.34 12.57 -17.80
CA LEU A 170 10.05 13.84 -17.76
C LEU A 170 10.85 14.09 -19.05
N ALA A 171 11.52 13.08 -19.59
CA ALA A 171 12.24 13.17 -20.83
C ALA A 171 11.30 13.49 -22.03
N ALA A 172 10.15 12.84 -22.09
CA ALA A 172 9.14 13.12 -23.10
C ALA A 172 8.57 14.54 -23.00
N ALA A 173 8.40 15.07 -21.79
CA ALA A 173 7.96 16.44 -21.59
C ALA A 173 9.05 17.47 -21.97
N GLY A 174 10.33 17.18 -21.70
CA GLY A 174 11.47 18.04 -22.05
C GLY A 174 11.72 18.14 -23.57
N SER A 175 11.47 17.08 -24.31
CA SER A 175 11.61 17.09 -25.78
C SER A 175 10.47 17.81 -26.50
N ALA A 176 9.40 18.14 -25.80
CA ALA A 176 8.26 18.88 -26.36
C ALA A 176 8.41 20.42 -26.26
N ILE A 177 9.49 20.94 -25.69
CA ILE A 177 9.78 22.37 -25.64
C ILE A 177 10.41 22.76 -27.02
N PRO A 178 9.73 23.56 -27.88
CA PRO A 178 10.38 24.03 -29.11
C PRO A 178 11.57 24.90 -28.72
N GLU A 179 12.74 24.64 -29.29
CA GLU A 179 13.82 25.62 -29.28
C GLU A 179 13.32 26.90 -29.98
N HIS A 180 13.08 27.95 -29.20
CA HIS A 180 12.91 29.27 -29.75
C HIS A 180 14.25 29.72 -30.31
N GLY A 181 14.45 29.50 -31.58
CA GLY A 181 15.56 30.01 -32.36
C GLY A 181 15.60 31.54 -32.24
N HIS A 182 16.59 32.08 -31.56
CA HIS A 182 16.95 33.46 -31.69
C HIS A 182 17.62 33.64 -33.05
N SER A 183 16.86 34.13 -34.03
CA SER A 183 17.41 34.70 -35.25
C SER A 183 17.82 36.12 -34.94
N HIS A 184 19.10 36.40 -35.09
CA HIS A 184 19.65 37.76 -35.21
C HIS A 184 19.57 38.21 -36.68
#